data_75680688c89bfefff288615763056e3d
#
_entry.id   75680688c89bfefff288615763056e3d
#
_cell.length_a   1.000
_cell.length_b   1.000
_cell.length_c   1.000
_cell.angle_alpha   90.00
_cell.angle_beta   90.00
_cell.angle_gamma   90.00
#
_symmetry.space_group_name_H-M   'P 1'
#
loop_
_entity.id
_entity.type
_entity.pdbx_description
1 polymer ?
#
loop_
_entity_poly.entity_id
_entity_poly.type
_entity_poly.pdbx_seq_one_letter_code
_entity_poly.pdbx_strand_id
1 'polypeptide(L)'
;MIPAEEEEEEEVDSDKRLSMVDEALVAGTIANTNGLLVILAKLVARGVFDRADLQAFSDSYSKPLDHVGMRENELVTQMQDQMESTLAELMRYLAERERDD
;
A
#
# COMPACT_ATOMS: atom_id res chain seq x y z
N MET A 1 -19.92 39.39 19.70
CA MET A 1 -19.43 38.35 20.61
C MET A 1 -19.69 36.97 20.03
N ILE A 2 -18.64 36.20 19.82
CA ILE A 2 -18.76 34.84 19.33
C ILE A 2 -19.11 33.93 20.51
N PRO A 3 -20.25 33.22 20.45
CA PRO A 3 -20.60 32.29 21.53
C PRO A 3 -19.56 31.16 21.65
N ALA A 4 -19.33 30.68 22.87
CA ALA A 4 -18.42 29.56 23.11
C ALA A 4 -18.81 28.30 22.33
N GLU A 5 -20.09 28.17 21.98
CA GLU A 5 -20.61 27.08 21.17
C GLU A 5 -20.06 27.08 19.74
N GLU A 6 -19.78 28.24 19.16
CA GLU A 6 -19.20 28.34 17.82
C GLU A 6 -17.70 27.92 17.83
N GLU A 7 -16.99 28.19 18.94
CA GLU A 7 -15.60 27.76 19.09
C GLU A 7 -15.53 26.23 19.22
N GLU A 8 -16.46 25.61 19.92
CA GLU A 8 -16.58 24.15 20.01
C GLU A 8 -16.89 23.53 18.64
N GLU A 9 -17.75 24.16 17.84
CA GLU A 9 -18.06 23.70 16.49
C GLU A 9 -16.84 23.76 15.58
N GLU A 10 -16.00 24.79 15.70
CA GLU A 10 -14.77 24.89 14.93
C GLU A 10 -13.76 23.77 15.30
N GLU A 11 -13.65 23.43 16.58
CA GLU A 11 -12.80 22.31 17.01
C GLU A 11 -13.31 20.99 16.47
N VAL A 12 -14.62 20.75 16.52
CA VAL A 12 -15.23 19.53 15.97
C VAL A 12 -15.03 19.46 14.46
N ASP A 13 -15.14 20.57 13.74
CA ASP A 13 -14.89 20.61 12.31
C ASP A 13 -13.44 20.32 11.96
N SER A 14 -12.49 20.81 12.78
CA SER A 14 -11.07 20.52 12.60
C SER A 14 -10.77 19.04 12.82
N ASP A 15 -11.34 18.44 13.87
CA ASP A 15 -11.18 17.00 14.14
C ASP A 15 -11.79 16.16 13.03
N LYS A 16 -12.95 16.55 12.51
CA LYS A 16 -13.59 15.88 11.38
C LYS A 16 -12.72 15.97 10.12
N ARG A 17 -12.13 17.14 9.86
CA ARG A 17 -11.25 17.32 8.70
C ARG A 17 -10.02 16.43 8.79
N LEU A 18 -9.39 16.37 9.97
CA LEU A 18 -8.23 15.52 10.19
C LEU A 18 -8.60 14.05 10.00
N SER A 19 -9.75 13.63 10.53
CA SER A 19 -10.24 12.27 10.37
C SER A 19 -10.55 11.96 8.90
N MET A 20 -11.15 12.89 8.17
CA MET A 20 -11.44 12.73 6.74
C MET A 20 -10.16 12.64 5.91
N VAL A 21 -9.14 13.45 6.24
CA VAL A 21 -7.84 13.39 5.56
C VAL A 21 -7.17 12.05 5.82
N ASP A 22 -7.16 11.58 7.07
CA ASP A 22 -6.57 10.30 7.43
C ASP A 22 -7.28 9.16 6.69
N GLU A 23 -8.60 9.17 6.68
CA GLU A 23 -9.38 8.16 5.96
C GLU A 23 -9.09 8.18 4.46
N ALA A 24 -9.00 9.37 3.87
CA ALA A 24 -8.70 9.52 2.44
C ALA A 24 -7.29 9.02 2.12
N LEU A 25 -6.31 9.29 2.99
CA LEU A 25 -4.94 8.82 2.80
C LEU A 25 -4.88 7.30 2.86
N VAL A 26 -5.57 6.69 3.83
CA VAL A 26 -5.62 5.22 3.95
C VAL A 26 -6.30 4.62 2.72
N ALA A 27 -7.46 5.13 2.35
CA ALA A 27 -8.20 4.63 1.19
C ALA A 27 -7.40 4.80 -0.10
N GLY A 28 -6.76 5.97 -0.28
CA GLY A 28 -5.91 6.23 -1.44
C GLY A 28 -4.71 5.30 -1.51
N THR A 29 -4.09 5.02 -0.36
CA THR A 29 -2.97 4.10 -0.29
C THR A 29 -3.39 2.69 -0.67
N ILE A 30 -4.53 2.22 -0.16
CA ILE A 30 -5.07 0.90 -0.51
C ILE A 30 -5.38 0.83 -2.00
N ALA A 31 -6.03 1.85 -2.55
CA ALA A 31 -6.37 1.91 -3.97
C ALA A 31 -5.11 1.88 -4.84
N ASN A 32 -4.10 2.65 -4.48
CA ASN A 32 -2.83 2.67 -5.22
C ASN A 32 -2.15 1.30 -5.17
N THR A 33 -2.12 0.67 -4.00
CA THR A 33 -1.53 -0.66 -3.84
C THR A 33 -2.27 -1.68 -4.69
N ASN A 34 -3.60 -1.67 -4.65
CA ASN A 34 -4.40 -2.59 -5.45
C ASN A 34 -4.17 -2.37 -6.95
N GLY A 35 -4.10 -1.12 -7.38
CA GLY A 35 -3.80 -0.78 -8.78
C GLY A 35 -2.43 -1.27 -9.22
N LEU A 36 -1.42 -1.08 -8.38
CA LEU A 36 -0.07 -1.58 -8.65
C LEU A 36 -0.04 -3.09 -8.75
N LEU A 37 -0.75 -3.80 -7.88
CA LEU A 37 -0.80 -5.26 -7.90
C LEU A 37 -1.43 -5.78 -9.19
N VAL A 38 -2.48 -5.13 -9.68
CA VAL A 38 -3.11 -5.49 -10.97
C VAL A 38 -2.12 -5.30 -12.11
N ILE A 39 -1.42 -4.17 -12.14
CA ILE A 39 -0.42 -3.88 -13.17
C ILE A 39 0.70 -4.91 -13.13
N LEU A 40 1.22 -5.21 -11.94
CA LEU A 40 2.28 -6.21 -11.77
C LEU A 40 1.83 -7.58 -12.28
N ALA A 41 0.63 -8.01 -11.90
CA ALA A 41 0.10 -9.30 -12.32
C ALA A 41 0.01 -9.39 -13.85
N LYS A 42 -0.46 -8.33 -14.49
CA LYS A 42 -0.57 -8.29 -15.95
C LYS A 42 0.79 -8.29 -16.64
N LEU A 43 1.76 -7.56 -16.10
CA LEU A 43 3.12 -7.52 -16.65
C LEU A 43 3.79 -8.89 -16.52
N VAL A 44 3.60 -9.56 -15.41
CA VAL A 44 4.11 -10.92 -15.19
C VAL A 44 3.44 -11.90 -16.17
N ALA A 45 2.11 -11.83 -16.28
CA ALA A 45 1.35 -12.74 -17.16
C ALA A 45 1.75 -12.58 -18.62
N ARG A 46 2.13 -11.37 -19.03
CA ARG A 46 2.56 -11.08 -20.41
C ARG A 46 4.04 -11.34 -20.67
N GLY A 47 4.76 -11.76 -19.64
CA GLY A 47 6.19 -12.06 -19.76
C GLY A 47 7.08 -10.82 -19.81
N VAL A 48 6.54 -9.64 -19.48
CA VAL A 48 7.31 -8.39 -19.46
C VAL A 48 8.17 -8.29 -18.19
N PHE A 49 7.63 -8.76 -17.07
CA PHE A 49 8.35 -8.78 -15.78
C PHE A 49 8.80 -10.20 -15.45
N ASP A 50 10.07 -10.33 -15.12
CA ASP A 50 10.66 -11.57 -14.62
C ASP A 50 10.87 -11.50 -13.11
N ARG A 51 11.56 -12.51 -12.57
CA ARG A 51 11.83 -12.62 -11.14
C ARG A 51 12.67 -11.44 -10.62
N ALA A 52 13.66 -11.02 -11.40
CA ALA A 52 14.52 -9.90 -11.03
C ALA A 52 13.74 -8.59 -10.97
N ASP A 53 12.79 -8.40 -11.88
CA ASP A 53 11.93 -7.21 -11.89
C ASP A 53 11.03 -7.19 -10.66
N LEU A 54 10.46 -8.32 -10.28
CA LEU A 54 9.63 -8.42 -9.07
C LEU A 54 10.45 -8.17 -7.81
N GLN A 55 11.68 -8.66 -7.76
CA GLN A 55 12.55 -8.41 -6.62
C GLN A 55 12.90 -6.93 -6.51
N ALA A 56 13.19 -6.27 -7.62
CA ALA A 56 13.48 -4.85 -7.65
C ALA A 56 12.26 -4.04 -7.16
N PHE A 57 11.07 -4.44 -7.58
CA PHE A 57 9.83 -3.81 -7.11
C PHE A 57 9.66 -4.00 -5.61
N SER A 58 9.85 -5.23 -5.12
CA SER A 58 9.73 -5.54 -3.70
C SER A 58 10.67 -4.69 -2.86
N ASP A 59 11.91 -4.59 -3.26
CA ASP A 59 12.92 -3.81 -2.55
C ASP A 59 12.56 -2.33 -2.51
N SER A 60 12.11 -1.79 -3.63
CA SER A 60 11.73 -0.37 -3.73
C SER A 60 10.47 -0.05 -2.92
N TYR A 61 9.53 -0.98 -2.89
CA TYR A 61 8.28 -0.81 -2.13
C TYR A 61 8.55 -0.88 -0.63
N SER A 62 9.35 -1.85 -0.21
CA SER A 62 9.59 -2.12 1.21
C SER A 62 10.53 -1.11 1.87
N LYS A 63 11.46 -0.54 1.12
CA LYS A 63 12.48 0.35 1.67
C LYS A 63 11.93 1.48 2.53
N PRO A 64 10.96 2.29 2.07
CA PRO A 64 10.41 3.35 2.91
C PRO A 64 9.58 2.81 4.09
N LEU A 65 8.99 1.62 3.93
CA LEU A 65 8.16 1.02 4.98
C LEU A 65 9.00 0.38 6.08
N ASP A 66 10.25 0.03 5.79
CA ASP A 66 11.19 -0.52 6.78
C ASP A 66 11.82 0.56 7.66
N HIS A 67 11.50 1.82 7.41
CA HIS A 67 12.00 2.91 8.23
C HIS A 67 11.61 2.69 9.70
N VAL A 68 12.54 2.98 10.61
CA VAL A 68 12.37 2.70 12.04
C VAL A 68 11.06 3.24 12.61
N GLY A 69 10.64 4.45 12.18
CA GLY A 69 9.39 5.05 12.63
C GLY A 69 8.12 4.37 12.13
N MET A 70 8.23 3.50 11.13
CA MET A 70 7.08 2.84 10.52
C MET A 70 6.84 1.42 11.02
N ARG A 71 7.84 0.80 11.65
CA ARG A 71 7.75 -0.60 12.09
C ARG A 71 6.66 -0.86 13.13
N GLU A 72 6.32 0.15 13.92
CA GLU A 72 5.29 0.04 14.96
C GLU A 72 3.89 0.34 14.45
N ASN A 73 3.76 0.77 13.21
CA ASN A 73 2.47 1.12 12.63
C ASN A 73 1.82 -0.14 12.03
N GLU A 74 0.71 -0.57 12.63
CA GLU A 74 0.00 -1.78 12.21
C GLU A 74 -0.52 -1.71 10.77
N LEU A 75 -0.93 -0.52 10.33
CA LEU A 75 -1.42 -0.35 8.95
C LEU A 75 -0.29 -0.54 7.95
N VAL A 76 0.91 -0.04 8.27
CA VAL A 76 2.09 -0.22 7.43
C VAL A 76 2.46 -1.70 7.37
N THR A 77 2.43 -2.40 8.49
CA THR A 77 2.72 -3.84 8.55
C THR A 77 1.72 -4.63 7.71
N GLN A 78 0.44 -4.31 7.79
CA GLN A 78 -0.59 -4.96 6.99
C GLN A 78 -0.38 -4.74 5.49
N MET A 79 0.02 -3.53 5.11
CA MET A 79 0.32 -3.21 3.71
C MET A 79 1.50 -4.01 3.19
N GLN A 80 2.56 -4.12 3.99
CA GLN A 80 3.73 -4.93 3.64
C GLN A 80 3.36 -6.39 3.50
N ASP A 81 2.61 -6.94 4.45
CA ASP A 81 2.20 -8.35 4.44
C ASP A 81 1.36 -8.65 3.21
N GLN A 82 0.44 -7.78 2.85
CA GLN A 82 -0.39 -7.96 1.65
C GLN A 82 0.45 -7.93 0.38
N MET A 83 1.38 -6.99 0.28
CA MET A 83 2.25 -6.89 -0.88
C MET A 83 3.18 -8.11 -0.98
N GLU A 84 3.79 -8.51 0.13
CA GLU A 84 4.68 -9.68 0.16
C GLU A 84 3.95 -10.96 -0.23
N SER A 85 2.72 -11.13 0.26
CA SER A 85 1.88 -12.27 -0.07
C SER A 85 1.59 -12.34 -1.56
N THR A 86 1.21 -11.22 -2.16
CA THR A 86 0.92 -11.15 -3.59
C THR A 86 2.18 -11.38 -4.44
N LEU A 87 3.29 -10.78 -4.03
CA LEU A 87 4.56 -10.98 -4.73
C LEU A 87 5.00 -12.44 -4.65
N ALA A 88 4.79 -13.10 -3.51
CA ALA A 88 5.08 -14.53 -3.37
C ALA A 88 4.25 -15.37 -4.32
N GLU A 89 2.98 -15.04 -4.51
CA GLU A 89 2.12 -15.72 -5.48
C GLU A 89 2.61 -15.52 -6.91
N LEU A 90 3.03 -14.32 -7.25
CA LEU A 90 3.56 -14.02 -8.59
C LEU A 90 4.89 -14.74 -8.82
N MET A 91 5.75 -14.80 -7.81
CA MET A 91 7.00 -15.56 -7.90
C MET A 91 6.74 -17.05 -8.13
N ARG A 92 5.74 -17.61 -7.44
CA ARG A 92 5.34 -19.00 -7.62
C ARG A 92 4.82 -19.25 -9.03
N TYR A 93 4.00 -18.34 -9.53
CA TYR A 93 3.49 -18.40 -10.90
C TYR A 93 4.63 -18.44 -11.91
N LEU A 94 5.63 -17.57 -11.75
CA LEU A 94 6.80 -17.55 -12.63
C LEU A 94 7.60 -18.84 -12.54
N ALA A 95 7.79 -19.39 -11.34
CA ALA A 95 8.51 -20.65 -11.16
C ALA A 95 7.79 -21.80 -11.85
N GLU A 96 6.47 -21.88 -11.76
CA GLU A 96 5.67 -22.90 -12.43
C GLU A 96 5.76 -22.77 -13.95
N ARG A 97 5.72 -21.54 -14.44
CA ARG A 97 5.81 -21.26 -15.88
C ARG A 97 7.19 -21.64 -16.43
N GLU A 98 8.25 -21.38 -15.68
CA GLU A 98 9.61 -21.77 -16.07
C GLU A 98 9.77 -23.30 -16.14
N ARG A 99 9.06 -24.03 -15.28
CA ARG A 99 9.08 -25.51 -15.29
C ARG A 99 8.36 -26.08 -16.51
N ASP A 100 7.29 -25.45 -16.95
CA ASP A 100 6.49 -25.90 -18.07
C ASP A 100 7.15 -25.61 -19.42
N ASP A 101 8.10 -24.71 -19.47
CA ASP A 101 8.91 -24.42 -20.64
C ASP A 101 10.16 -25.31 -20.65
#